data_2ae54ba177791b3304c9402dc7f1735b
#
_entry.id   2ae54ba177791b3304c9402dc7f1735b
#
_cell.length_a   1.000
_cell.length_b   1.000
_cell.length_c   1.000
_cell.angle_alpha   90.00
_cell.angle_beta   90.00
_cell.angle_gamma   90.00
#
_symmetry.space_group_name_H-M   'P 1'
#
loop_
_entity.id
_entity.type
_entity.pdbx_description
1 polymer ?
#
loop_
_entity_poly.entity_id
_entity_poly.type
_entity_poly.pdbx_seq_one_letter_code
_entity_poly.pdbx_strand_id
1 'polypeptide(L)'
;MDFSIGFRTCHITISQIIKRDELDVELYINDGKTMFPKLFEHKEEIEARANMSFDWRELPERKASRIIIVKQNAKLDVRNKWKEQFDWLMNAMLTMKKVFTEVLKTIE
;
A
#
# COMPACT_ATOMS: atom_id res chain seq x y z
N MET A 1 10.68 -5.07 -1.84
CA MET A 1 11.39 -3.81 -2.17
C MET A 1 10.69 -2.64 -1.48
N ASP A 2 11.44 -1.83 -0.81
CA ASP A 2 10.92 -0.74 0.03
C ASP A 2 11.21 0.62 -0.57
N PHE A 3 10.24 1.52 -0.45
CA PHE A 3 10.37 2.89 -0.95
C PHE A 3 10.03 3.88 0.15
N SER A 4 10.90 4.88 0.35
CA SER A 4 10.65 5.96 1.29
C SER A 4 9.66 6.96 0.66
N ILE A 5 8.73 7.46 1.49
CA ILE A 5 7.80 8.51 1.07
C ILE A 5 8.04 9.82 1.82
N GLY A 6 9.19 9.94 2.49
CA GLY A 6 9.55 11.14 3.22
C GLY A 6 9.05 11.22 4.65
N PHE A 7 8.47 10.15 5.18
CA PHE A 7 8.00 10.07 6.57
C PHE A 7 8.69 8.92 7.28
N ARG A 8 9.13 9.16 8.52
CA ARG A 8 9.84 8.15 9.31
C ARG A 8 8.94 6.99 9.75
N THR A 9 7.64 7.26 9.87
CA THR A 9 6.68 6.30 10.41
C THR A 9 6.13 5.35 9.34
N CYS A 10 6.33 5.66 8.08
CA CYS A 10 5.72 4.90 6.98
C CYS A 10 6.67 4.71 5.82
N HIS A 11 6.53 3.57 5.13
CA HIS A 11 7.19 3.35 3.83
C HIS A 11 6.31 2.43 2.98
N ILE A 12 6.58 2.40 1.68
CA ILE A 12 5.85 1.54 0.75
C ILE A 12 6.68 0.32 0.43
N THR A 13 6.06 -0.86 0.52
CA THR A 13 6.69 -2.14 0.21
C THR A 13 5.96 -2.80 -0.95
N ILE A 14 6.72 -3.32 -1.91
CA ILE A 14 6.20 -4.10 -3.03
C ILE A 14 6.61 -5.55 -2.85
N SER A 15 5.65 -6.47 -3.00
CA SER A 15 5.89 -7.90 -2.86
C SER A 15 5.28 -8.68 -4.01
N GLN A 16 5.99 -9.74 -4.43
CA GLN A 16 5.47 -10.74 -5.35
C GLN A 16 5.28 -12.04 -4.57
N ILE A 17 4.06 -12.56 -4.57
CA ILE A 17 3.74 -13.79 -3.85
C ILE A 17 3.43 -14.88 -4.86
N ILE A 18 4.45 -15.64 -5.22
CA ILE A 18 4.39 -16.63 -6.30
C ILE A 18 3.36 -17.72 -6.01
N LYS A 19 3.31 -18.20 -4.77
CA LYS A 19 2.39 -19.27 -4.37
C LYS A 19 0.91 -18.89 -4.58
N ARG A 20 0.59 -17.60 -4.46
CA ARG A 20 -0.78 -17.10 -4.60
C ARG A 20 -1.00 -16.34 -5.89
N ASP A 21 0.02 -16.24 -6.72
CA ASP A 21 -0.01 -15.49 -7.98
C ASP A 21 -0.49 -14.05 -7.77
N GLU A 22 0.06 -13.39 -6.75
CA GLU A 22 -0.33 -12.05 -6.32
C GLU A 22 0.80 -11.05 -6.43
N LEU A 23 0.41 -9.81 -6.71
CA LEU A 23 1.26 -8.64 -6.56
C LEU A 23 0.66 -7.76 -5.46
N ASP A 24 1.46 -7.41 -4.46
CA ASP A 24 1.02 -6.60 -3.34
C ASP A 24 1.80 -5.29 -3.29
N VAL A 25 1.09 -4.19 -3.05
CA VAL A 25 1.70 -2.90 -2.71
C VAL A 25 1.12 -2.48 -1.37
N GLU A 26 1.97 -2.24 -0.38
CA GLU A 26 1.49 -1.91 0.95
C GLU A 26 2.17 -0.66 1.51
N LEU A 27 1.41 0.10 2.29
CA LEU A 27 1.95 1.11 3.18
C LEU A 27 2.21 0.44 4.52
N TYR A 28 3.47 0.30 4.88
CA TYR A 28 3.89 -0.24 6.17
C TYR A 28 4.02 0.92 7.16
N ILE A 29 3.32 0.82 8.28
CA ILE A 29 3.26 1.86 9.29
C ILE A 29 3.98 1.35 10.54
N ASN A 30 5.15 1.95 10.86
CA ASN A 30 5.96 1.50 11.99
C ASN A 30 5.27 1.71 13.33
N ASP A 31 4.56 2.84 13.49
CA ASP A 31 3.80 3.15 14.69
C ASP A 31 2.31 3.08 14.38
N GLY A 32 1.85 1.85 14.17
CA GLY A 32 0.46 1.61 13.78
C GLY A 32 -0.54 2.00 14.85
N LYS A 33 -0.16 1.92 16.11
CA LYS A 33 -1.09 2.26 17.20
C LYS A 33 -1.45 3.74 17.22
N THR A 34 -0.52 4.61 16.80
CA THR A 34 -0.76 6.06 16.74
C THR A 34 -1.28 6.50 15.40
N MET A 35 -0.65 6.04 14.31
CA MET A 35 -0.95 6.53 12.96
C MET A 35 -2.11 5.83 12.28
N PHE A 36 -2.29 4.53 12.52
CA PHE A 36 -3.35 3.78 11.85
C PHE A 36 -4.75 4.35 12.13
N PRO A 37 -5.12 4.63 13.39
CA PRO A 37 -6.44 5.21 13.66
C PRO A 37 -6.65 6.56 12.96
N LYS A 38 -5.61 7.39 12.90
CA LYS A 38 -5.69 8.68 12.22
C LYS A 38 -5.92 8.52 10.72
N LEU A 39 -5.21 7.58 10.10
CA LEU A 39 -5.39 7.29 8.67
C LEU A 39 -6.75 6.64 8.41
N PHE A 40 -7.20 5.77 9.29
CA PHE A 40 -8.48 5.10 9.16
C PHE A 40 -9.66 6.07 9.20
N GLU A 41 -9.55 7.16 9.95
CA GLU A 41 -10.56 8.23 9.95
C GLU A 41 -10.73 8.85 8.56
N HIS A 42 -9.70 8.83 7.73
CA HIS A 42 -9.71 9.36 6.38
C HIS A 42 -9.89 8.28 5.32
N LYS A 43 -10.31 7.07 5.72
CA LYS A 43 -10.40 5.92 4.82
C LYS A 43 -11.21 6.22 3.55
N GLU A 44 -12.41 6.77 3.71
CA GLU A 44 -13.27 7.05 2.57
C GLU A 44 -12.65 8.08 1.63
N GLU A 45 -12.05 9.12 2.18
CA GLU A 45 -11.36 10.15 1.40
C GLU A 45 -10.17 9.56 0.65
N ILE A 46 -9.37 8.74 1.34
CA ILE A 46 -8.18 8.11 0.76
C ILE A 46 -8.57 7.20 -0.40
N GLU A 47 -9.55 6.34 -0.19
CA GLU A 47 -10.01 5.41 -1.23
C GLU A 47 -10.64 6.14 -2.41
N ALA A 48 -11.35 7.22 -2.15
CA ALA A 48 -11.92 8.05 -3.22
C ALA A 48 -10.83 8.73 -4.05
N ARG A 49 -9.82 9.31 -3.41
CA ARG A 49 -8.72 9.97 -4.11
C ARG A 49 -7.88 8.99 -4.92
N ALA A 50 -7.68 7.80 -4.39
CA ALA A 50 -6.91 6.75 -5.05
C ALA A 50 -7.72 6.04 -6.13
N ASN A 51 -9.03 6.15 -6.09
CA ASN A 51 -9.95 5.38 -6.92
C ASN A 51 -9.69 3.88 -6.80
N MET A 52 -9.43 3.44 -5.58
CA MET A 52 -9.08 2.06 -5.25
C MET A 52 -9.59 1.73 -3.86
N SER A 53 -9.85 0.44 -3.62
CA SER A 53 -10.13 -0.07 -2.29
C SER A 53 -8.87 -0.72 -1.72
N PHE A 54 -8.62 -0.51 -0.44
CA PHE A 54 -7.46 -1.07 0.25
C PHE A 54 -7.90 -2.07 1.31
N ASP A 55 -6.99 -2.98 1.64
CA ASP A 55 -7.13 -3.87 2.80
C ASP A 55 -6.45 -3.18 3.99
N TRP A 56 -7.25 -2.75 4.95
CA TRP A 56 -6.79 -2.01 6.13
C TRP A 56 -6.56 -3.01 7.26
N ARG A 57 -5.29 -3.28 7.57
CA ARG A 57 -4.91 -4.27 8.58
C ARG A 57 -4.23 -3.63 9.77
N GLU A 58 -4.99 -3.45 10.83
CA GLU A 58 -4.43 -3.15 12.14
C GLU A 58 -3.98 -4.47 12.76
N LEU A 59 -2.72 -4.51 13.20
CA LEU A 59 -2.17 -5.69 13.87
C LEU A 59 -2.09 -5.40 15.36
N PRO A 60 -3.16 -5.72 16.14
CA PRO A 60 -3.26 -5.27 17.53
C PRO A 60 -2.17 -5.84 18.44
N GLU A 61 -1.60 -6.97 18.09
CA GLU A 61 -0.51 -7.60 18.84
C GLU A 61 0.87 -7.10 18.43
N ARG A 62 0.92 -6.23 17.42
CA ARG A 62 2.16 -5.67 16.89
C ARG A 62 2.12 -4.16 16.92
N LYS A 63 3.30 -3.56 16.96
CA LYS A 63 3.43 -2.10 16.87
C LYS A 63 3.08 -1.60 15.47
N ALA A 64 3.34 -2.39 14.44
CA ALA A 64 3.14 -2.00 13.05
C ALA A 64 1.72 -2.29 12.57
N SER A 65 1.28 -1.54 11.56
CA SER A 65 0.04 -1.77 10.82
C SER A 65 0.31 -1.72 9.33
N ARG A 66 -0.61 -2.25 8.52
CA ARG A 66 -0.46 -2.31 7.07
C ARG A 66 -1.72 -1.88 6.35
N ILE A 67 -1.55 -1.17 5.24
CA ILE A 67 -2.63 -0.84 4.32
C ILE A 67 -2.21 -1.37 2.96
N ILE A 68 -2.95 -2.35 2.42
CA ILE A 68 -2.49 -3.17 1.29
C ILE A 68 -3.44 -3.08 0.12
N ILE A 69 -2.88 -3.00 -1.09
CA ILE A 69 -3.61 -3.24 -2.33
C ILE A 69 -3.04 -4.50 -2.99
N VAL A 70 -3.93 -5.41 -3.40
CA VAL A 70 -3.56 -6.72 -3.92
C VAL A 70 -4.10 -6.89 -5.33
N LYS A 71 -3.25 -7.38 -6.25
CA LYS A 71 -3.67 -7.85 -7.57
C LYS A 71 -3.57 -9.36 -7.58
N GLN A 72 -4.73 -10.01 -7.61
CA GLN A 72 -4.82 -11.47 -7.72
C GLN A 72 -4.75 -11.89 -9.19
N ASN A 73 -4.39 -13.16 -9.43
CA ASN A 73 -4.26 -13.71 -10.78
C ASN A 73 -3.33 -12.85 -11.65
N ALA A 74 -2.20 -12.48 -11.08
CA ALA A 74 -1.26 -11.58 -11.73
C ALA A 74 -0.49 -12.22 -12.89
N LYS A 75 -0.55 -13.56 -12.98
CA LYS A 75 0.15 -14.36 -14.01
C LYS A 75 1.65 -14.12 -13.99
N LEU A 76 2.23 -14.25 -12.79
CA LEU A 76 3.65 -14.00 -12.55
C LEU A 76 4.58 -14.89 -13.37
N ASP A 77 4.12 -16.08 -13.73
CA ASP A 77 4.87 -17.05 -14.52
C ASP A 77 4.74 -16.82 -16.04
N VAL A 78 3.90 -15.87 -16.47
CA VAL A 78 3.66 -15.59 -17.89
C VAL A 78 4.52 -14.40 -18.32
N ARG A 79 5.56 -14.68 -19.09
CA ARG A 79 6.56 -13.71 -19.48
C ARG A 79 5.99 -12.51 -20.26
N ASN A 80 5.05 -12.75 -21.16
CA ASN A 80 4.47 -11.67 -21.96
C ASN A 80 3.50 -10.78 -21.17
N LYS A 81 3.27 -11.08 -19.89
CA LYS A 81 2.46 -10.25 -19.00
C LYS A 81 3.30 -9.38 -18.07
N TRP A 82 4.62 -9.46 -18.14
CA TRP A 82 5.51 -8.72 -17.28
C TRP A 82 5.34 -7.21 -17.39
N LYS A 83 5.09 -6.71 -18.59
CA LYS A 83 4.85 -5.27 -18.77
C LYS A 83 3.58 -4.82 -18.07
N GLU A 84 2.50 -5.59 -18.19
CA GLU A 84 1.24 -5.28 -17.49
C GLU A 84 1.43 -5.31 -15.98
N GLN A 85 2.16 -6.30 -15.47
CA GLN A 85 2.46 -6.43 -14.05
C GLN A 85 3.26 -5.23 -13.55
N PHE A 86 4.30 -4.86 -14.27
CA PHE A 86 5.13 -3.71 -13.94
C PHE A 86 4.33 -2.41 -13.97
N ASP A 87 3.52 -2.20 -15.00
CA ASP A 87 2.69 -1.01 -15.13
C ASP A 87 1.69 -0.90 -13.97
N TRP A 88 1.09 -2.03 -13.59
CA TRP A 88 0.17 -2.06 -12.44
C TRP A 88 0.89 -1.72 -11.15
N LEU A 89 2.06 -2.30 -10.91
CA LEU A 89 2.86 -2.04 -9.70
C LEU A 89 3.25 -0.57 -9.61
N MET A 90 3.73 0.00 -10.70
CA MET A 90 4.16 1.40 -10.74
C MET A 90 2.98 2.33 -10.50
N ASN A 91 1.85 2.06 -11.15
CA ASN A 91 0.64 2.85 -10.98
C ASN A 91 0.13 2.80 -9.54
N ALA A 92 0.05 1.60 -8.96
CA ALA A 92 -0.40 1.41 -7.59
C ALA A 92 0.54 2.11 -6.60
N MET A 93 1.85 1.95 -6.79
CA MET A 93 2.85 2.57 -5.93
C MET A 93 2.78 4.10 -5.98
N LEU A 94 2.72 4.67 -7.18
CA LEU A 94 2.67 6.13 -7.36
C LEU A 94 1.38 6.72 -6.80
N THR A 95 0.26 6.03 -7.01
CA THR A 95 -1.03 6.45 -6.47
C THR A 95 -1.00 6.42 -4.94
N MET A 96 -0.53 5.33 -4.37
CA MET A 96 -0.40 5.19 -2.92
C MET A 96 0.52 6.25 -2.34
N LYS A 97 1.69 6.45 -2.94
CA LYS A 97 2.63 7.48 -2.51
C LYS A 97 2.00 8.87 -2.50
N LYS A 98 1.35 9.23 -3.60
CA LYS A 98 0.73 10.55 -3.73
C LYS A 98 -0.36 10.77 -2.68
N VAL A 99 -1.30 9.84 -2.60
CA VAL A 99 -2.47 9.99 -1.72
C VAL A 99 -2.06 9.99 -0.26
N PHE A 100 -1.24 9.02 0.16
CA PHE A 100 -0.83 8.94 1.56
C PHE A 100 0.11 10.07 1.96
N THR A 101 0.96 10.55 1.05
CA THR A 101 1.81 11.71 1.36
C THR A 101 0.94 12.95 1.63
N GLU A 102 -0.08 13.19 0.81
CA GLU A 102 -0.98 14.33 1.00
C GLU A 102 -1.73 14.23 2.34
N VAL A 103 -2.26 13.05 2.66
CA VAL A 103 -3.00 12.85 3.90
C VAL A 103 -2.08 12.95 5.12
N LEU A 104 -0.90 12.33 5.07
CA LEU A 104 0.06 12.39 6.17
C LEU A 104 0.51 13.81 6.49
N LYS A 105 0.64 14.66 5.49
CA LYS A 105 0.97 16.08 5.72
C LYS A 105 -0.11 16.81 6.52
N THR A 106 -1.36 16.39 6.40
CA THR A 106 -2.45 17.05 7.12
C THR A 106 -2.61 16.55 8.54
N ILE A 107 -2.18 15.33 8.85
CA ILE A 107 -2.37 14.72 10.16
C ILE A 107 -1.09 14.69 11.03
N GLU A 108 0.04 14.94 10.43
CA GLU A 108 1.30 15.16 11.15
C GLU A 108 1.56 16.66 11.28
#